data_d233aef57f8fa0b3b9705dd21944c4cc
#
_entry.id   d233aef57f8fa0b3b9705dd21944c4cc
#
_cell.length_a   1.000
_cell.length_b   1.000
_cell.length_c   1.000
_cell.angle_alpha   90.00
_cell.angle_beta   90.00
_cell.angle_gamma   90.00
#
_symmetry.space_group_name_H-M   'P 1'
#
loop_
_entity.id
_entity.type
_entity.pdbx_description
1 polymer ?
#
loop_
_entity_poly.entity_id
_entity_poly.type
_entity_poly.pdbx_seq_one_letter_code
_entity_poly.pdbx_strand_id
1 'polypeptide(L)'
;MAVSNFLNFSRAAEQLRITQPAVSHQINTLEDELGVKLFYRTSKRVRLTQAGHLFSQYAREILSLSRMSKARLKEGQDSSVLRFGIGCRSFLELRLLGPVLGQLREEFPQLMPVLRLVPFDSLENLLEDGDVQVMFTFQETAPKRAAYRELSRRAVVCVCGKDHPLAAHGQLTIQQLREGDRFAAYPPHSAPPALLAVQGQIITGRSTDQICFCEGLETLYTLVEAGFAFAVIADLPQLPMPEIQIIPVREVPPLSYGLSYRAGEMGPVLRRFLARMEEFFQAGDRRA
;
A
#
# COMPACT_ATOMS: atom_id res chain seq x y z
N MET A 1 -24.28 8.31 3.30
CA MET A 1 -23.16 9.24 3.63
C MET A 1 -23.62 10.50 4.38
N ALA A 2 -24.57 11.30 3.89
CA ALA A 2 -24.98 12.55 4.57
C ALA A 2 -25.35 12.34 6.04
N VAL A 3 -26.20 11.34 6.36
CA VAL A 3 -26.57 11.03 7.73
C VAL A 3 -25.38 10.59 8.59
N SER A 4 -24.43 9.84 8.05
CA SER A 4 -23.22 9.43 8.79
C SER A 4 -22.27 10.60 9.10
N ASN A 5 -22.23 11.60 8.23
CA ASN A 5 -21.39 12.79 8.42
C ASN A 5 -21.95 13.74 9.50
N PHE A 6 -23.27 13.91 9.52
CA PHE A 6 -23.91 14.85 10.47
C PHE A 6 -24.44 14.19 11.72
N LEU A 7 -24.62 12.87 11.72
CA LEU A 7 -25.33 12.11 12.77
C LEU A 7 -26.69 12.77 13.13
N ASN A 8 -27.34 13.35 12.09
CA ASN A 8 -28.58 14.10 12.20
C ASN A 8 -29.33 14.03 10.86
N PHE A 9 -30.56 13.51 10.90
CA PHE A 9 -31.38 13.33 9.70
C PHE A 9 -31.86 14.66 9.11
N SER A 10 -32.19 15.66 9.94
CA SER A 10 -32.65 16.97 9.48
C SER A 10 -31.52 17.73 8.76
N ARG A 11 -30.33 17.76 9.33
CA ARG A 11 -29.15 18.39 8.68
C ARG A 11 -28.74 17.67 7.40
N ALA A 12 -28.85 16.33 7.39
CA ALA A 12 -28.62 15.55 6.17
C ALA A 12 -29.63 15.89 5.07
N ALA A 13 -30.92 16.09 5.42
CA ALA A 13 -31.98 16.48 4.52
C ALA A 13 -31.74 17.90 3.94
N GLU A 14 -31.36 18.85 4.76
CA GLU A 14 -30.99 20.19 4.32
C GLU A 14 -29.83 20.17 3.32
N GLN A 15 -28.74 19.44 3.62
CA GLN A 15 -27.61 19.28 2.71
C GLN A 15 -28.00 18.67 1.37
N LEU A 16 -28.89 17.66 1.39
CA LEU A 16 -29.34 16.94 0.19
C LEU A 16 -30.48 17.66 -0.54
N ARG A 17 -31.00 18.77 0.02
CA ARG A 17 -32.17 19.52 -0.49
C ARG A 17 -33.41 18.67 -0.69
N ILE A 18 -33.68 17.76 0.25
CA ILE A 18 -34.88 16.91 0.30
C ILE A 18 -35.49 16.96 1.70
N THR A 19 -36.63 16.35 1.90
CA THR A 19 -37.31 16.32 3.19
C THR A 19 -36.69 15.28 4.13
N GLN A 20 -36.76 15.53 5.45
CA GLN A 20 -36.29 14.57 6.46
C GLN A 20 -37.00 13.20 6.39
N PRO A 21 -38.35 13.12 6.15
CA PRO A 21 -39.00 11.84 5.91
C PRO A 21 -38.42 11.07 4.72
N ALA A 22 -38.08 11.76 3.63
CA ALA A 22 -37.45 11.12 2.47
C ALA A 22 -36.07 10.51 2.81
N VAL A 23 -35.24 11.24 3.55
CA VAL A 23 -33.96 10.70 4.05
C VAL A 23 -34.18 9.48 4.94
N SER A 24 -35.15 9.56 5.85
CA SER A 24 -35.49 8.46 6.77
C SER A 24 -35.97 7.23 6.02
N HIS A 25 -36.81 7.42 5.03
CA HIS A 25 -37.30 6.34 4.17
C HIS A 25 -36.17 5.67 3.39
N GLN A 26 -35.31 6.44 2.73
CA GLN A 26 -34.13 5.90 1.99
C GLN A 26 -33.20 5.09 2.87
N ILE A 27 -32.91 5.56 4.10
CA ILE A 27 -32.08 4.81 5.04
C ILE A 27 -32.76 3.53 5.50
N ASN A 28 -34.09 3.55 5.77
CA ASN A 28 -34.84 2.35 6.14
C ASN A 28 -34.82 1.31 5.01
N THR A 29 -35.09 1.73 3.77
CA THR A 29 -35.04 0.84 2.60
C THR A 29 -33.64 0.20 2.49
N LEU A 30 -32.58 0.98 2.63
CA LEU A 30 -31.22 0.47 2.59
C LEU A 30 -30.93 -0.53 3.73
N GLU A 31 -31.37 -0.22 4.96
CA GLU A 31 -31.23 -1.13 6.10
C GLU A 31 -32.00 -2.44 5.90
N ASP A 32 -33.18 -2.35 5.30
CA ASP A 32 -34.02 -3.52 5.00
C ASP A 32 -33.41 -4.38 3.87
N GLU A 33 -32.84 -3.77 2.82
CA GLU A 33 -32.11 -4.48 1.76
C GLU A 33 -30.86 -5.19 2.29
N LEU A 34 -30.15 -4.57 3.23
CA LEU A 34 -28.94 -5.13 3.84
C LEU A 34 -29.25 -6.14 4.96
N GLY A 35 -30.47 -6.18 5.46
CA GLY A 35 -30.89 -7.02 6.58
C GLY A 35 -30.26 -6.62 7.93
N VAL A 36 -29.63 -5.44 8.03
CA VAL A 36 -28.98 -4.95 9.25
C VAL A 36 -29.23 -3.47 9.47
N LYS A 37 -29.26 -3.04 10.74
CA LYS A 37 -29.37 -1.63 11.08
C LYS A 37 -28.01 -0.94 10.99
N LEU A 38 -27.98 0.20 10.31
CA LEU A 38 -26.78 1.03 10.16
C LEU A 38 -26.71 2.15 11.20
N PHE A 39 -27.87 2.54 11.76
CA PHE A 39 -27.95 3.61 12.73
C PHE A 39 -28.75 3.19 13.99
N TYR A 40 -28.20 3.50 15.16
CA TYR A 40 -28.95 3.58 16.41
C TYR A 40 -29.66 4.93 16.45
N ARG A 41 -30.98 4.92 16.61
CA ARG A 41 -31.83 6.11 16.66
C ARG A 41 -32.52 6.20 18.02
N THR A 42 -32.35 7.30 18.69
CA THR A 42 -33.14 7.67 19.86
C THR A 42 -33.74 9.05 19.63
N SER A 43 -34.70 9.46 20.44
CA SER A 43 -35.29 10.81 20.37
C SER A 43 -34.26 11.96 20.48
N LYS A 44 -33.09 11.70 21.04
CA LYS A 44 -32.05 12.72 21.29
C LYS A 44 -30.76 12.52 20.52
N ARG A 45 -30.49 11.33 19.96
CA ARG A 45 -29.17 11.03 19.34
C ARG A 45 -29.28 10.01 18.22
N VAL A 46 -28.47 10.21 17.21
CA VAL A 46 -28.19 9.27 16.11
C VAL A 46 -26.72 8.83 16.23
N ARG A 47 -26.46 7.53 16.15
CA ARG A 47 -25.10 6.96 16.14
C ARG A 47 -25.01 5.86 15.10
N LEU A 48 -23.84 5.63 14.55
CA LEU A 48 -23.59 4.46 13.70
C LEU A 48 -23.55 3.17 14.54
N THR A 49 -24.09 2.09 13.99
CA THR A 49 -23.82 0.72 14.45
C THR A 49 -22.44 0.27 13.96
N GLN A 50 -21.95 -0.89 14.40
CA GLN A 50 -20.75 -1.49 13.83
C GLN A 50 -20.89 -1.73 12.32
N ALA A 51 -22.04 -2.28 11.90
CA ALA A 51 -22.38 -2.43 10.48
C ALA A 51 -22.43 -1.07 9.74
N GLY A 52 -22.95 -0.02 10.39
CA GLY A 52 -22.99 1.34 9.88
C GLY A 52 -21.59 1.95 9.67
N HIS A 53 -20.65 1.73 10.58
CA HIS A 53 -19.25 2.14 10.39
C HIS A 53 -18.62 1.44 9.19
N LEU A 54 -18.74 0.12 9.10
CA LEU A 54 -18.21 -0.68 8.00
C LEU A 54 -18.83 -0.26 6.66
N PHE A 55 -20.16 -0.18 6.59
CA PHE A 55 -20.86 0.23 5.37
C PHE A 55 -20.52 1.67 4.95
N SER A 56 -20.34 2.59 5.91
CA SER A 56 -19.94 3.98 5.61
C SER A 56 -18.54 4.07 5.01
N GLN A 57 -17.65 3.15 5.35
CA GLN A 57 -16.32 3.07 4.74
C GLN A 57 -16.44 2.69 3.25
N TYR A 58 -17.08 1.57 2.94
CA TYR A 58 -17.29 1.13 1.56
C TYR A 58 -18.13 2.12 0.73
N ALA A 59 -19.17 2.70 1.32
CA ALA A 59 -19.97 3.72 0.63
C ALA A 59 -19.16 4.96 0.24
N ARG A 60 -18.16 5.37 1.03
CA ARG A 60 -17.23 6.44 0.65
C ARG A 60 -16.38 6.07 -0.55
N GLU A 61 -15.87 4.86 -0.58
CA GLU A 61 -15.05 4.34 -1.68
C GLU A 61 -15.85 4.28 -2.99
N ILE A 62 -17.07 3.70 -2.95
CA ILE A 62 -17.98 3.63 -4.09
C ILE A 62 -18.33 5.03 -4.62
N LEU A 63 -18.69 5.97 -3.75
CA LEU A 63 -19.01 7.33 -4.15
C LEU A 63 -17.80 8.10 -4.67
N SER A 64 -16.61 7.83 -4.16
CA SER A 64 -15.36 8.39 -4.68
C SER A 64 -15.07 7.87 -6.08
N LEU A 65 -15.18 6.56 -6.29
CA LEU A 65 -15.02 5.92 -7.59
C LEU A 65 -16.04 6.46 -8.61
N SER A 66 -17.31 6.58 -8.23
CA SER A 66 -18.34 7.15 -9.08
C SER A 66 -18.04 8.61 -9.48
N ARG A 67 -17.54 9.43 -8.54
CA ARG A 67 -17.12 10.81 -8.85
C ARG A 67 -15.93 10.86 -9.81
N MET A 68 -14.93 10.00 -9.58
CA MET A 68 -13.76 9.88 -10.46
C MET A 68 -14.17 9.44 -11.88
N SER A 69 -15.04 8.44 -11.98
CA SER A 69 -15.57 7.97 -13.27
C SER A 69 -16.27 9.10 -14.04
N LYS A 70 -17.17 9.85 -13.37
CA LYS A 70 -17.85 11.01 -13.98
C LYS A 70 -16.88 12.12 -14.39
N ALA A 71 -15.84 12.37 -13.59
CA ALA A 71 -14.81 13.34 -13.95
C ALA A 71 -14.04 12.90 -15.20
N ARG A 72 -13.62 11.61 -15.26
CA ARG A 72 -12.92 11.05 -16.43
C ARG A 72 -13.75 11.11 -17.72
N LEU A 73 -15.05 10.84 -17.63
CA LEU A 73 -15.94 10.93 -18.79
C LEU A 73 -16.10 12.37 -19.30
N LYS A 74 -16.06 13.36 -18.42
CA LYS A 74 -16.08 14.78 -18.79
C LYS A 74 -14.74 15.28 -19.34
N GLU A 75 -13.62 14.76 -18.80
CA GLU A 75 -12.27 15.11 -19.23
C GLU A 75 -11.87 14.46 -20.56
N GLY A 76 -12.49 13.34 -20.94
CA GLY A 76 -12.20 12.61 -22.20
C GLY A 76 -12.55 13.37 -23.48
N GLN A 77 -13.17 14.55 -23.39
CA GLN A 77 -13.55 15.34 -24.57
C GLN A 77 -12.58 16.51 -24.89
N ASP A 78 -11.67 16.92 -23.97
CA ASP A 78 -10.89 18.18 -24.21
C ASP A 78 -9.53 18.27 -23.50
N SER A 79 -8.96 17.21 -22.90
CA SER A 79 -7.72 17.40 -22.14
C SER A 79 -6.46 16.89 -22.85
N SER A 80 -5.56 17.82 -23.18
CA SER A 80 -4.17 17.57 -23.54
C SER A 80 -3.34 16.92 -22.41
N VAL A 81 -3.93 16.60 -21.25
CA VAL A 81 -3.26 16.07 -20.05
C VAL A 81 -3.14 14.56 -20.13
N LEU A 82 -1.90 14.06 -20.11
CA LEU A 82 -1.59 12.63 -20.03
C LEU A 82 -1.57 12.17 -18.57
N ARG A 83 -2.64 11.52 -18.11
CA ARG A 83 -2.66 10.93 -16.76
C ARG A 83 -1.91 9.61 -16.72
N PHE A 84 -1.03 9.44 -15.73
CA PHE A 84 -0.25 8.23 -15.53
C PHE A 84 -0.30 7.79 -14.08
N GLY A 85 -1.05 6.71 -13.82
CA GLY A 85 -1.26 6.14 -12.49
C GLY A 85 -0.14 5.19 -12.08
N ILE A 86 0.42 5.41 -10.90
CA ILE A 86 1.48 4.59 -10.32
C ILE A 86 1.03 4.13 -8.94
N GLY A 87 1.05 2.82 -8.71
CA GLY A 87 0.71 2.18 -7.44
C GLY A 87 1.93 1.91 -6.58
N CYS A 88 1.86 2.32 -5.31
CA CYS A 88 2.88 2.09 -4.30
C CYS A 88 2.25 1.49 -3.05
N ARG A 89 3.00 0.64 -2.34
CA ARG A 89 2.58 -0.01 -1.09
C ARG A 89 3.17 0.67 0.15
N SER A 90 4.24 1.44 -0.04
CA SER A 90 4.99 2.07 1.04
C SER A 90 5.49 3.45 0.65
N PHE A 91 5.79 4.26 1.65
CA PHE A 91 6.43 5.55 1.45
C PHE A 91 7.82 5.42 0.80
N LEU A 92 8.53 4.33 1.06
CA LEU A 92 9.82 4.06 0.42
C LEU A 92 9.67 3.95 -1.10
N GLU A 93 8.66 3.24 -1.59
CA GLU A 93 8.37 3.14 -3.03
C GLU A 93 8.03 4.51 -3.63
N LEU A 94 7.25 5.35 -2.93
CA LEU A 94 7.01 6.72 -3.37
C LEU A 94 8.29 7.55 -3.51
N ARG A 95 9.24 7.38 -2.60
CA ARG A 95 10.53 8.10 -2.65
C ARG A 95 11.38 7.71 -3.84
N LEU A 96 11.31 6.47 -4.30
CA LEU A 96 12.02 6.00 -5.49
C LEU A 96 11.53 6.69 -6.77
N LEU A 97 10.28 7.17 -6.80
CA LEU A 97 9.68 7.80 -7.96
C LEU A 97 10.20 9.23 -8.24
N GLY A 98 10.64 9.94 -7.21
CA GLY A 98 11.00 11.36 -7.33
C GLY A 98 11.97 11.66 -8.49
N PRO A 99 13.17 11.04 -8.55
CA PRO A 99 14.13 11.27 -9.62
C PRO A 99 13.59 10.91 -11.00
N VAL A 100 12.84 9.81 -11.13
CA VAL A 100 12.31 9.31 -12.40
C VAL A 100 11.18 10.21 -12.90
N LEU A 101 10.28 10.66 -12.01
CA LEU A 101 9.20 11.59 -12.38
C LEU A 101 9.75 12.95 -12.79
N GLY A 102 10.86 13.39 -12.17
CA GLY A 102 11.55 14.61 -12.58
C GLY A 102 11.98 14.56 -14.05
N GLN A 103 12.62 13.46 -14.46
CA GLN A 103 13.03 13.25 -15.86
C GLN A 103 11.83 13.13 -16.81
N LEU A 104 10.79 12.39 -16.40
CA LEU A 104 9.59 12.24 -17.23
C LEU A 104 8.84 13.56 -17.45
N ARG A 105 8.88 14.48 -16.49
CA ARG A 105 8.29 15.83 -16.65
C ARG A 105 8.95 16.61 -17.77
N GLU A 106 10.25 16.46 -17.96
CA GLU A 106 10.99 17.11 -19.03
C GLU A 106 10.63 16.53 -20.41
N GLU A 107 10.44 15.19 -20.48
CA GLU A 107 10.11 14.48 -21.73
C GLU A 107 8.61 14.59 -22.09
N PHE A 108 7.74 14.70 -21.11
CA PHE A 108 6.29 14.81 -21.28
C PHE A 108 5.72 15.96 -20.44
N PRO A 109 5.80 17.21 -20.91
CA PRO A 109 5.35 18.38 -20.15
C PRO A 109 3.86 18.33 -19.74
N GLN A 110 3.02 17.62 -20.52
CA GLN A 110 1.60 17.43 -20.25
C GLN A 110 1.31 16.26 -19.29
N LEU A 111 2.33 15.59 -18.78
CA LEU A 111 2.18 14.44 -17.89
C LEU A 111 1.64 14.87 -16.53
N MET A 112 0.58 14.22 -16.09
CA MET A 112 0.04 14.34 -14.74
C MET A 112 0.13 12.98 -14.02
N PRO A 113 1.15 12.76 -13.18
CA PRO A 113 1.27 11.53 -12.42
C PRO A 113 0.19 11.46 -11.34
N VAL A 114 -0.42 10.28 -11.21
CA VAL A 114 -1.41 9.97 -10.17
C VAL A 114 -0.83 8.89 -9.27
N LEU A 115 -0.32 9.28 -8.11
CA LEU A 115 0.31 8.35 -7.17
C LEU A 115 -0.75 7.77 -6.23
N ARG A 116 -0.75 6.45 -6.11
CA ARG A 116 -1.64 5.70 -5.21
C ARG A 116 -0.81 4.97 -4.17
N LEU A 117 -0.98 5.34 -2.91
CA LEU A 117 -0.39 4.64 -1.77
C LEU A 117 -1.52 3.88 -1.06
N VAL A 118 -1.62 2.60 -1.30
CA VAL A 118 -2.71 1.75 -0.80
C VAL A 118 -2.20 0.33 -0.53
N PRO A 119 -2.92 -0.46 0.31
CA PRO A 119 -2.60 -1.87 0.52
C PRO A 119 -2.52 -2.67 -0.78
N PHE A 120 -1.75 -3.75 -0.76
CA PHE A 120 -1.45 -4.58 -1.94
C PHE A 120 -2.71 -5.07 -2.67
N ASP A 121 -3.68 -5.64 -1.95
CA ASP A 121 -4.92 -6.18 -2.55
C ASP A 121 -5.71 -5.10 -3.31
N SER A 122 -5.69 -3.87 -2.81
CA SER A 122 -6.31 -2.73 -3.49
C SER A 122 -5.54 -2.30 -4.74
N LEU A 123 -4.20 -2.45 -4.75
CA LEU A 123 -3.36 -2.12 -5.92
C LEU A 123 -3.62 -3.07 -7.09
N GLU A 124 -3.79 -4.37 -6.82
CA GLU A 124 -4.09 -5.36 -7.85
C GLU A 124 -5.39 -4.98 -8.58
N ASN A 125 -6.46 -4.67 -7.83
CA ASN A 125 -7.71 -4.21 -8.39
C ASN A 125 -7.56 -2.92 -9.21
N LEU A 126 -6.81 -1.92 -8.69
CA LEU A 126 -6.55 -0.66 -9.40
C LEU A 126 -5.77 -0.87 -10.71
N LEU A 127 -4.87 -1.85 -10.74
CA LEU A 127 -4.14 -2.22 -11.95
C LEU A 127 -5.06 -2.91 -12.97
N GLU A 128 -5.90 -3.85 -12.54
CA GLU A 128 -6.87 -4.54 -13.39
C GLU A 128 -7.90 -3.57 -13.98
N ASP A 129 -8.42 -2.64 -13.17
CA ASP A 129 -9.37 -1.60 -13.58
C ASP A 129 -8.73 -0.51 -14.47
N GLY A 130 -7.39 -0.44 -14.50
CA GLY A 130 -6.64 0.57 -15.25
C GLY A 130 -6.54 1.93 -14.56
N ASP A 131 -6.84 2.00 -13.28
CA ASP A 131 -6.69 3.20 -12.44
C ASP A 131 -5.23 3.52 -12.16
N VAL A 132 -4.40 2.48 -12.08
CA VAL A 132 -2.95 2.59 -12.19
C VAL A 132 -2.47 1.82 -13.42
N GLN A 133 -1.45 2.33 -14.10
CA GLN A 133 -0.84 1.68 -15.25
C GLN A 133 0.31 0.77 -14.86
N VAL A 134 0.89 1.01 -13.68
CA VAL A 134 2.04 0.28 -13.16
C VAL A 134 2.03 0.28 -11.63
N MET A 135 2.55 -0.79 -11.02
CA MET A 135 2.73 -0.91 -9.58
C MET A 135 4.03 -1.62 -9.24
N PHE A 136 4.61 -1.28 -8.09
CA PHE A 136 5.74 -2.02 -7.53
C PHE A 136 5.27 -3.37 -6.97
N THR A 137 6.08 -4.42 -7.18
CA THR A 137 5.79 -5.76 -6.65
C THR A 137 7.04 -6.65 -6.66
N PHE A 138 6.96 -7.79 -6.00
CA PHE A 138 7.90 -8.90 -6.19
C PHE A 138 7.35 -9.84 -7.25
N GLN A 139 8.23 -10.54 -7.97
CA GLN A 139 7.84 -11.46 -9.03
C GLN A 139 6.83 -12.51 -8.55
N GLU A 140 7.06 -13.06 -7.36
CA GLU A 140 6.24 -14.13 -6.78
C GLU A 140 4.83 -13.66 -6.37
N THR A 141 4.66 -12.35 -6.13
CA THR A 141 3.38 -11.73 -5.77
C THR A 141 2.80 -10.91 -6.92
N ALA A 142 3.40 -10.93 -8.10
CA ALA A 142 2.89 -10.22 -9.26
C ALA A 142 1.51 -10.77 -9.68
N PRO A 143 0.53 -9.90 -10.02
CA PRO A 143 -0.77 -10.35 -10.48
C PRO A 143 -0.65 -11.25 -11.71
N LYS A 144 -1.36 -12.38 -11.75
CA LYS A 144 -1.23 -13.41 -12.79
C LYS A 144 -1.53 -12.92 -14.20
N ARG A 145 -2.35 -11.89 -14.33
CA ARG A 145 -2.76 -11.30 -15.62
C ARG A 145 -1.93 -10.08 -16.01
N ALA A 146 -1.02 -9.65 -15.15
CA ALA A 146 -0.13 -8.54 -15.42
C ALA A 146 1.19 -9.02 -16.03
N ALA A 147 1.81 -8.17 -16.84
CA ALA A 147 3.20 -8.33 -17.22
C ALA A 147 4.08 -7.90 -16.04
N TYR A 148 5.24 -8.53 -15.91
CA TYR A 148 6.20 -8.23 -14.87
C TYR A 148 7.55 -7.85 -15.49
N ARG A 149 8.22 -6.86 -14.90
CA ARG A 149 9.56 -6.42 -15.25
C ARG A 149 10.45 -6.33 -14.03
N GLU A 150 11.45 -7.20 -13.96
CA GLU A 150 12.46 -7.17 -12.89
C GLU A 150 13.27 -5.87 -13.00
N LEU A 151 13.40 -5.15 -11.89
CA LEU A 151 14.28 -4.00 -11.77
C LEU A 151 15.60 -4.38 -11.11
N SER A 152 15.56 -5.25 -10.09
CA SER A 152 16.72 -5.68 -9.34
C SER A 152 16.42 -6.93 -8.52
N ARG A 153 17.47 -7.65 -8.12
CA ARG A 153 17.40 -8.73 -7.14
C ARG A 153 17.80 -8.23 -5.78
N ARG A 154 16.94 -8.38 -4.79
CA ARG A 154 17.09 -7.82 -3.46
C ARG A 154 17.36 -8.90 -2.43
N ALA A 155 18.47 -8.74 -1.69
CA ALA A 155 18.78 -9.63 -0.57
C ALA A 155 17.68 -9.54 0.51
N VAL A 156 17.53 -10.62 1.27
CA VAL A 156 16.77 -10.57 2.52
C VAL A 156 17.71 -10.13 3.62
N VAL A 157 17.30 -9.12 4.37
CA VAL A 157 18.09 -8.50 5.43
C VAL A 157 17.33 -8.43 6.73
N CYS A 158 18.07 -8.49 7.83
CA CYS A 158 17.59 -8.08 9.15
C CYS A 158 17.82 -6.57 9.29
N VAL A 159 16.80 -5.87 9.80
CA VAL A 159 16.89 -4.47 10.21
C VAL A 159 16.67 -4.38 11.71
N CYS A 160 17.56 -3.68 12.40
CA CYS A 160 17.50 -3.46 13.85
C CYS A 160 18.10 -2.10 14.22
N GLY A 161 17.82 -1.61 15.42
CA GLY A 161 18.48 -0.42 15.94
C GLY A 161 20.00 -0.65 16.09
N LYS A 162 20.79 0.43 16.09
CA LYS A 162 22.26 0.36 16.21
C LYS A 162 22.74 -0.32 17.49
N ASP A 163 22.01 -0.11 18.58
CA ASP A 163 22.36 -0.65 19.90
C ASP A 163 21.77 -2.05 20.13
N HIS A 164 21.07 -2.60 19.15
CA HIS A 164 20.48 -3.93 19.24
C HIS A 164 21.59 -5.00 19.22
N PRO A 165 21.49 -6.10 20.03
CA PRO A 165 22.51 -7.16 20.06
C PRO A 165 22.84 -7.75 18.68
N LEU A 166 21.85 -7.86 17.80
CA LEU A 166 22.06 -8.34 16.43
C LEU A 166 22.94 -7.41 15.58
N ALA A 167 23.03 -6.12 15.91
CA ALA A 167 23.85 -5.15 15.15
C ALA A 167 25.36 -5.46 15.18
N ALA A 168 25.81 -6.22 16.16
CA ALA A 168 27.23 -6.63 16.28
C ALA A 168 27.66 -7.67 15.22
N HIS A 169 26.71 -8.25 14.46
CA HIS A 169 26.99 -9.30 13.50
C HIS A 169 27.10 -8.71 12.08
N GLY A 170 28.11 -9.15 11.33
CA GLY A 170 28.23 -8.81 9.90
C GLY A 170 27.27 -9.55 8.99
N GLN A 171 26.72 -10.69 9.46
CA GLN A 171 25.73 -11.51 8.77
C GLN A 171 25.01 -12.39 9.79
N LEU A 172 23.74 -12.68 9.56
CA LEU A 172 22.88 -13.44 10.46
C LEU A 172 22.36 -14.72 9.81
N THR A 173 22.19 -15.76 10.64
CA THR A 173 21.48 -16.99 10.31
C THR A 173 20.04 -16.92 10.83
N ILE A 174 19.17 -17.76 10.28
CA ILE A 174 17.77 -17.88 10.79
C ILE A 174 17.76 -18.31 12.26
N GLN A 175 18.72 -19.15 12.70
CA GLN A 175 18.81 -19.58 14.08
C GLN A 175 19.10 -18.39 15.02
N GLN A 176 20.05 -17.50 14.67
CA GLN A 176 20.33 -16.29 15.46
C GLN A 176 19.13 -15.34 15.53
N LEU A 177 18.38 -15.23 14.45
CA LEU A 177 17.13 -14.45 14.42
C LEU A 177 16.04 -15.05 15.33
N ARG A 178 15.96 -16.37 15.44
CA ARG A 178 15.03 -17.04 16.36
C ARG A 178 15.36 -16.77 17.82
N GLU A 179 16.62 -16.60 18.16
CA GLU A 179 17.10 -16.30 19.51
C GLU A 179 17.04 -14.80 19.87
N GLY A 180 16.78 -13.95 18.88
CA GLY A 180 16.67 -12.51 19.08
C GLY A 180 15.46 -12.11 19.92
N ASP A 181 15.40 -10.86 20.31
CA ASP A 181 14.36 -10.25 21.13
C ASP A 181 12.99 -10.18 20.43
N ARG A 182 12.26 -9.08 20.55
CA ARG A 182 10.97 -8.86 19.89
C ARG A 182 11.11 -8.76 18.38
N PHE A 183 10.23 -9.42 17.67
CA PHE A 183 10.21 -9.45 16.22
C PHE A 183 9.03 -8.65 15.67
N ALA A 184 9.31 -7.69 14.78
CA ALA A 184 8.28 -7.00 14.01
C ALA A 184 7.96 -7.79 12.74
N ALA A 185 6.76 -8.34 12.69
CA ALA A 185 6.28 -9.17 11.59
C ALA A 185 5.63 -8.32 10.50
N TYR A 186 6.07 -8.51 9.27
CA TYR A 186 5.48 -7.90 8.09
C TYR A 186 4.15 -8.56 7.71
N PRO A 187 3.16 -7.82 7.20
CA PRO A 187 1.86 -8.40 6.87
C PRO A 187 1.96 -9.51 5.82
N PRO A 188 1.27 -10.66 6.03
CA PRO A 188 1.33 -11.79 5.11
C PRO A 188 0.92 -11.47 3.66
N HIS A 189 -0.03 -10.57 3.47
CA HIS A 189 -0.57 -10.21 2.14
C HIS A 189 0.41 -9.40 1.28
N SER A 190 1.45 -8.83 1.89
CA SER A 190 2.35 -7.88 1.22
C SER A 190 3.76 -8.42 1.02
N ALA A 191 4.08 -9.59 1.59
CA ALA A 191 5.41 -10.18 1.54
C ALA A 191 5.45 -11.37 0.58
N PRO A 192 6.56 -11.56 -0.17
CA PRO A 192 6.75 -12.73 -0.99
C PRO A 192 6.85 -14.02 -0.16
N PRO A 193 6.45 -15.18 -0.71
CA PRO A 193 6.42 -16.45 0.00
C PRO A 193 7.74 -16.82 0.70
N ALA A 194 8.87 -16.55 0.07
CA ALA A 194 10.19 -16.81 0.66
C ALA A 194 10.42 -15.99 1.94
N LEU A 195 10.03 -14.70 1.95
CA LEU A 195 10.12 -13.86 3.14
C LEU A 195 9.15 -14.32 4.23
N LEU A 196 7.93 -14.72 3.86
CA LEU A 196 6.95 -15.28 4.80
C LEU A 196 7.45 -16.58 5.45
N ALA A 197 8.11 -17.44 4.69
CA ALA A 197 8.70 -18.68 5.22
C ALA A 197 9.77 -18.38 6.28
N VAL A 198 10.63 -17.37 6.05
CA VAL A 198 11.63 -16.91 7.03
C VAL A 198 10.94 -16.34 8.27
N GLN A 199 9.97 -15.47 8.11
CA GLN A 199 9.21 -14.91 9.23
C GLN A 199 8.51 -16.02 10.03
N GLY A 200 7.89 -17.00 9.36
CA GLY A 200 7.27 -18.14 10.01
C GLY A 200 8.25 -18.94 10.87
N GLN A 201 9.48 -19.17 10.39
CA GLN A 201 10.53 -19.84 11.17
C GLN A 201 10.94 -19.01 12.39
N ILE A 202 11.02 -17.70 12.28
CA ILE A 202 11.37 -16.80 13.40
C ILE A 202 10.23 -16.75 14.43
N ILE A 203 8.98 -16.72 13.99
CA ILE A 203 7.80 -16.63 14.87
C ILE A 203 7.54 -17.94 15.61
N THR A 204 7.87 -19.08 15.00
CA THR A 204 7.61 -20.40 15.59
C THR A 204 8.28 -20.55 16.95
N GLY A 205 7.46 -20.78 17.99
CA GLY A 205 7.89 -20.95 19.38
C GLY A 205 8.01 -19.66 20.18
N ARG A 206 7.74 -18.49 19.58
CA ARG A 206 7.66 -17.20 20.30
C ARG A 206 6.30 -17.04 20.96
N SER A 207 6.28 -16.35 22.09
CA SER A 207 5.04 -15.88 22.71
C SER A 207 4.51 -14.63 22.01
N THR A 208 3.23 -14.35 22.16
CA THR A 208 2.58 -13.19 21.49
C THR A 208 3.13 -11.83 21.90
N ASP A 209 3.66 -11.70 23.10
CA ASP A 209 4.33 -10.49 23.60
C ASP A 209 5.72 -10.24 22.99
N GLN A 210 6.27 -11.25 22.31
CA GLN A 210 7.52 -11.18 21.55
C GLN A 210 7.31 -10.85 20.05
N ILE A 211 6.07 -10.66 19.61
CA ILE A 211 5.75 -10.42 18.20
C ILE A 211 4.96 -9.13 18.07
N CYS A 212 5.48 -8.17 17.32
CA CYS A 212 4.78 -6.96 16.93
C CYS A 212 4.23 -7.15 15.51
N PHE A 213 2.92 -7.34 15.37
CA PHE A 213 2.28 -7.39 14.05
C PHE A 213 2.13 -5.99 13.50
N CYS A 214 2.73 -5.75 12.32
CA CYS A 214 2.75 -4.45 11.64
C CYS A 214 1.76 -4.45 10.48
N GLU A 215 1.09 -3.33 10.23
CA GLU A 215 0.19 -3.14 9.09
C GLU A 215 0.94 -2.79 7.79
N GLY A 216 2.19 -2.30 7.91
CA GLY A 216 3.02 -1.89 6.77
C GLY A 216 4.48 -1.67 7.16
N LEU A 217 5.29 -1.33 6.16
CA LEU A 217 6.73 -1.05 6.35
C LEU A 217 6.97 0.16 7.25
N GLU A 218 6.14 1.18 7.18
CA GLU A 218 6.25 2.40 7.98
C GLU A 218 6.18 2.09 9.48
N THR A 219 5.17 1.31 9.88
CA THR A 219 5.00 0.87 11.28
C THR A 219 6.17 0.00 11.73
N LEU A 220 6.61 -0.92 10.86
CA LEU A 220 7.74 -1.79 11.11
C LEU A 220 9.03 -0.99 11.35
N TYR A 221 9.36 -0.07 10.46
CA TYR A 221 10.55 0.77 10.58
C TYR A 221 10.50 1.65 11.84
N THR A 222 9.34 2.22 12.18
CA THR A 222 9.17 3.01 13.39
C THR A 222 9.48 2.19 14.65
N LEU A 223 9.02 0.95 14.74
CA LEU A 223 9.31 0.07 15.87
C LEU A 223 10.79 -0.34 15.94
N VAL A 224 11.41 -0.56 14.79
CA VAL A 224 12.84 -0.90 14.69
C VAL A 224 13.71 0.29 15.08
N GLU A 225 13.43 1.48 14.54
CA GLU A 225 14.16 2.72 14.84
C GLU A 225 14.06 3.10 16.32
N ALA A 226 12.87 2.90 16.91
CA ALA A 226 12.64 3.12 18.33
C ALA A 226 13.23 2.02 19.25
N GLY A 227 13.90 1.00 18.71
CA GLY A 227 14.55 -0.07 19.45
C GLY A 227 13.59 -1.08 20.09
N PHE A 228 12.31 -1.11 19.70
CA PHE A 228 11.34 -2.05 20.26
C PHE A 228 11.42 -3.46 19.66
N ALA A 229 11.92 -3.60 18.45
CA ALA A 229 11.97 -4.86 17.74
C ALA A 229 13.05 -4.87 16.65
N PHE A 230 13.42 -6.04 16.16
CA PHE A 230 14.07 -6.21 14.87
C PHE A 230 13.08 -6.77 13.85
N ALA A 231 13.39 -6.66 12.56
CA ALA A 231 12.55 -7.20 11.49
C ALA A 231 13.39 -7.85 10.39
N VAL A 232 12.73 -8.67 9.56
CA VAL A 232 13.34 -9.24 8.35
C VAL A 232 12.55 -8.80 7.15
N ILE A 233 13.23 -8.17 6.19
CA ILE A 233 12.61 -7.54 5.01
C ILE A 233 13.48 -7.77 3.76
N ALA A 234 12.96 -7.41 2.60
CA ALA A 234 13.80 -7.25 1.41
C ALA A 234 14.60 -5.94 1.48
N ASP A 235 15.86 -5.97 1.09
CA ASP A 235 16.74 -4.81 1.03
C ASP A 235 16.36 -3.90 -0.15
N LEU A 236 15.31 -3.09 0.03
CA LEU A 236 14.91 -2.09 -0.96
C LEU A 236 15.80 -0.86 -0.87
N PRO A 237 16.03 -0.13 -2.00
CA PRO A 237 16.76 1.13 -1.95
C PRO A 237 16.11 2.07 -0.96
N GLN A 238 16.84 2.46 0.07
CA GLN A 238 16.32 3.22 1.20
C GLN A 238 16.92 4.62 1.25
N LEU A 239 16.18 5.53 1.88
CA LEU A 239 16.77 6.75 2.41
C LEU A 239 17.74 6.35 3.54
N PRO A 240 18.84 7.12 3.73
CA PRO A 240 19.69 6.91 4.88
C PRO A 240 18.88 6.94 6.17
N MET A 241 18.87 5.84 6.89
CA MET A 241 18.28 5.72 8.22
C MET A 241 19.42 5.51 9.20
N PRO A 242 20.01 6.59 9.73
CA PRO A 242 21.25 6.52 10.48
C PRO A 242 21.15 5.71 11.76
N GLU A 243 19.95 5.53 12.31
CA GLU A 243 19.72 4.76 13.53
C GLU A 243 19.41 3.27 13.29
N ILE A 244 19.32 2.85 12.03
CA ILE A 244 19.03 1.46 11.67
C ILE A 244 20.27 0.79 11.09
N GLN A 245 20.56 -0.42 11.57
CA GLN A 245 21.56 -1.33 11.01
C GLN A 245 20.89 -2.33 10.09
N ILE A 246 21.49 -2.52 8.92
CA ILE A 246 21.03 -3.48 7.91
C ILE A 246 22.05 -4.62 7.84
N ILE A 247 21.59 -5.85 8.09
CA ILE A 247 22.48 -7.00 8.22
C ILE A 247 21.97 -8.12 7.27
N PRO A 248 22.79 -8.61 6.34
CA PRO A 248 22.40 -9.70 5.44
C PRO A 248 22.00 -10.97 6.21
N VAL A 249 20.92 -11.62 5.74
CA VAL A 249 20.47 -12.92 6.26
C VAL A 249 20.97 -14.01 5.32
N ARG A 250 21.67 -14.99 5.87
CA ARG A 250 22.11 -16.20 5.13
C ARG A 250 20.89 -17.08 4.78
N GLU A 251 21.10 -18.02 3.86
CA GLU A 251 20.19 -19.11 3.56
C GLU A 251 18.90 -18.68 2.83
N VAL A 252 18.77 -17.40 2.48
CA VAL A 252 17.61 -16.88 1.76
C VAL A 252 18.06 -16.35 0.40
N PRO A 253 17.52 -16.88 -0.70
CA PRO A 253 17.86 -16.38 -2.03
C PRO A 253 17.37 -14.94 -2.22
N PRO A 254 18.07 -14.13 -3.02
CA PRO A 254 17.60 -12.79 -3.36
C PRO A 254 16.24 -12.83 -4.07
N LEU A 255 15.37 -11.90 -3.69
CA LEU A 255 14.02 -11.73 -4.21
C LEU A 255 14.03 -10.88 -5.48
N SER A 256 13.28 -11.28 -6.50
CA SER A 256 13.08 -10.47 -7.70
C SER A 256 12.09 -9.35 -7.40
N TYR A 257 12.55 -8.11 -7.42
CA TYR A 257 11.77 -6.89 -7.20
C TYR A 257 11.63 -6.09 -8.48
N GLY A 258 10.43 -5.64 -8.78
CA GLY A 258 10.17 -4.98 -10.05
C GLY A 258 8.81 -4.29 -10.13
N LEU A 259 8.34 -4.17 -11.35
CA LEU A 259 7.12 -3.50 -11.71
C LEU A 259 6.15 -4.45 -12.40
N SER A 260 4.90 -4.47 -11.96
CA SER A 260 3.80 -5.08 -12.69
C SER A 260 2.98 -4.02 -13.42
N TYR A 261 2.54 -4.34 -14.62
CA TYR A 261 1.72 -3.48 -15.48
C TYR A 261 0.78 -4.30 -16.35
N ARG A 262 -0.28 -3.70 -16.87
CA ARG A 262 -1.24 -4.43 -17.72
C ARG A 262 -0.57 -4.96 -18.98
N ALA A 263 -0.81 -6.24 -19.27
CA ALA A 263 -0.38 -6.83 -20.53
C ALA A 263 -1.19 -6.21 -21.70
N GLY A 264 -0.50 -5.84 -22.80
CA GLY A 264 -1.11 -5.22 -23.96
C GLY A 264 -0.23 -4.13 -24.55
N GLU A 265 -0.84 -3.19 -25.28
CA GLU A 265 -0.09 -2.07 -25.86
C GLU A 265 0.45 -1.14 -24.76
N MET A 266 1.78 -1.06 -24.67
CA MET A 266 2.46 -0.11 -23.80
C MET A 266 2.44 1.28 -24.44
N GLY A 267 1.70 2.19 -23.85
CA GLY A 267 1.75 3.60 -24.21
C GLY A 267 3.16 4.20 -24.04
N PRO A 268 3.45 5.35 -24.70
CA PRO A 268 4.80 5.94 -24.70
C PRO A 268 5.30 6.29 -23.28
N VAL A 269 4.43 6.80 -22.43
CA VAL A 269 4.77 7.17 -21.04
C VAL A 269 5.16 5.94 -20.23
N LEU A 270 4.37 4.85 -20.27
CA LEU A 270 4.69 3.62 -19.54
C LEU A 270 6.02 3.02 -20.01
N ARG A 271 6.25 2.95 -21.31
CA ARG A 271 7.51 2.45 -21.89
C ARG A 271 8.70 3.24 -21.37
N ARG A 272 8.58 4.55 -21.38
CA ARG A 272 9.65 5.44 -20.92
C ARG A 272 9.87 5.36 -19.41
N PHE A 273 8.79 5.30 -18.64
CA PHE A 273 8.86 5.09 -17.20
C PHE A 273 9.60 3.81 -16.83
N LEU A 274 9.25 2.67 -17.48
CA LEU A 274 9.93 1.40 -17.23
C LEU A 274 11.44 1.49 -17.52
N ALA A 275 11.83 2.10 -18.63
CA ALA A 275 13.24 2.29 -18.98
C ALA A 275 13.98 3.17 -17.94
N ARG A 276 13.38 4.27 -17.50
CA ARG A 276 13.98 5.15 -16.50
C ARG A 276 14.11 4.49 -15.13
N MET A 277 13.13 3.67 -14.74
CA MET A 277 13.20 2.88 -13.52
C MET A 277 14.34 1.85 -13.56
N GLU A 278 14.53 1.17 -14.69
CA GLU A 278 15.67 0.26 -14.88
C GLU A 278 17.01 0.98 -14.77
N GLU A 279 17.17 2.12 -15.47
CA GLU A 279 18.38 2.95 -15.39
C GLU A 279 18.67 3.39 -13.95
N PHE A 280 17.62 3.80 -13.21
CA PHE A 280 17.73 4.23 -11.82
C PHE A 280 18.22 3.12 -10.90
N PHE A 281 17.66 1.91 -11.01
CA PHE A 281 18.07 0.76 -10.19
C PHE A 281 19.47 0.27 -10.56
N GLN A 282 19.82 0.19 -11.83
CA GLN A 282 21.16 -0.17 -12.27
C GLN A 282 22.23 0.81 -11.77
N ALA A 283 21.92 2.10 -11.74
CA ALA A 283 22.83 3.10 -11.19
C ALA A 283 22.99 2.98 -9.67
N GLY A 284 21.94 2.59 -8.95
CA GLY A 284 21.96 2.31 -7.51
C GLY A 284 22.80 1.07 -7.17
N ASP A 285 22.60 -0.02 -7.90
CA ASP A 285 23.30 -1.29 -7.68
C ASP A 285 24.82 -1.21 -7.96
N ARG A 286 25.28 -0.23 -8.76
CA ARG A 286 26.71 0.02 -8.99
C ARG A 286 27.39 0.83 -7.88
N ARG A 287 26.62 1.45 -6.99
CA ARG A 287 27.13 2.30 -5.90
C ARG A 287 27.09 1.61 -4.52
N ALA A 288 26.36 0.50 -4.41
CA ALA A 288 26.29 -0.35 -3.23
C ALA A 288 27.36 -1.46 -3.30
#